data_10f30098970269c6456eafec24d4d8d4
#
_entry.id   10f30098970269c6456eafec24d4d8d4
#
_cell.length_a   1.000
_cell.length_b   1.000
_cell.length_c   1.000
_cell.angle_alpha   90.00
_cell.angle_beta   90.00
_cell.angle_gamma   90.00
#
_symmetry.space_group_name_H-M   'P 1'
#
loop_
_entity.id
_entity.type
_entity.pdbx_description
1 polymer ?
#
loop_
_entity_poly.entity_id
_entity_poly.type
_entity_poly.pdbx_seq_one_letter_code
_entity_poly.pdbx_strand_id
1 'polypeptide(L)'
;MQEILADPAFEGMLIVIGSDTMVVKDGDIFGKPKSASDATHMLRRLSGATHEVITAVSVWMVSAEAVDPALAADDDSGNISLGFRTFCDTSRVTFHELTDERIREYLACGESFDKAGAYAVQGEGAKLVKHIDGYKSTVIGLPVERLVKEFPDLI
;
A
#
# COMPACT_ATOMS: atom_id res chain seq x y z
N MET A 1 9.99 6.76 14.11
CA MET A 1 9.32 8.06 14.33
C MET A 1 9.64 8.61 15.71
N GLN A 2 9.38 7.91 16.81
CA GLN A 2 9.68 8.41 18.18
C GLN A 2 11.15 8.77 18.39
N GLU A 3 12.10 8.00 17.88
CA GLU A 3 13.54 8.26 18.02
C GLU A 3 13.98 9.53 17.27
N ILE A 4 13.38 9.81 16.10
CA ILE A 4 13.72 11.01 15.31
C ILE A 4 13.12 12.26 15.97
N LEU A 5 11.90 12.18 16.48
CA LEU A 5 11.24 13.29 17.16
C LEU A 5 11.82 13.58 18.55
N ALA A 6 12.52 12.60 19.13
CA ALA A 6 13.22 12.75 20.40
C ALA A 6 14.64 13.34 20.25
N ASP A 7 15.14 13.51 19.03
CA ASP A 7 16.41 14.18 18.77
C ASP A 7 16.21 15.71 18.88
N PRO A 8 16.80 16.36 19.89
CA PRO A 8 16.66 17.82 20.06
C PRO A 8 17.31 18.64 18.93
N ALA A 9 18.11 17.99 18.09
CA ALA A 9 18.71 18.61 16.90
C ALA A 9 17.86 18.44 15.63
N PHE A 10 16.69 17.79 15.72
CA PHE A 10 15.81 17.65 14.57
C PHE A 10 15.09 18.95 14.28
N GLU A 11 15.45 19.58 13.17
CA GLU A 11 14.79 20.74 12.60
C GLU A 11 14.23 20.38 11.21
N GLY A 12 12.98 20.75 10.94
CA GLY A 12 12.39 20.54 9.62
C GLY A 12 11.08 19.76 9.62
N MET A 13 10.79 19.10 8.52
CA MET A 13 9.56 18.34 8.31
C MET A 13 9.86 16.85 8.12
N LEU A 14 9.24 16.01 8.94
CA LEU A 14 9.22 14.57 8.78
C LEU A 14 7.90 14.16 8.13
N ILE A 15 8.00 13.39 7.04
CA ILE A 15 6.84 12.85 6.36
C ILE A 15 6.89 11.33 6.51
N VAL A 16 5.80 10.75 7.04
CA VAL A 16 5.63 9.31 7.20
C VAL A 16 4.45 8.86 6.35
N ILE A 17 4.68 7.94 5.44
CA ILE A 17 3.66 7.38 4.55
C ILE A 17 3.47 5.92 4.92
N GLY A 18 2.24 5.56 5.27
CA GLY A 18 1.80 4.17 5.47
C GLY A 18 0.75 3.81 4.43
N SER A 19 0.79 2.60 3.91
CA SER A 19 -0.23 2.10 2.99
C SER A 19 -0.59 0.65 3.30
N ASP A 20 -1.83 0.28 3.01
CA ASP A 20 -2.31 -1.11 3.07
C ASP A 20 -3.22 -1.39 1.88
N THR A 21 -3.15 -2.63 1.38
CA THR A 21 -3.82 -3.04 0.15
C THR A 21 -4.70 -4.27 0.38
N MET A 22 -5.92 -4.20 -0.14
CA MET A 22 -6.86 -5.32 -0.12
C MET A 22 -7.33 -5.66 -1.53
N VAL A 23 -7.63 -6.93 -1.74
CA VAL A 23 -8.27 -7.45 -2.96
C VAL A 23 -9.72 -7.79 -2.64
N VAL A 24 -10.65 -7.31 -3.46
CA VAL A 24 -12.09 -7.48 -3.25
C VAL A 24 -12.73 -8.03 -4.52
N LYS A 25 -13.55 -9.08 -4.37
CA LYS A 25 -14.36 -9.62 -5.46
C LYS A 25 -15.71 -10.09 -4.93
N ASP A 26 -16.79 -9.64 -5.59
CA ASP A 26 -18.17 -9.98 -5.25
C ASP A 26 -18.53 -9.72 -3.75
N GLY A 27 -17.90 -8.70 -3.14
CA GLY A 27 -18.08 -8.34 -1.74
C GLY A 27 -17.19 -9.12 -0.76
N ASP A 28 -16.45 -10.13 -1.21
CA ASP A 28 -15.49 -10.87 -0.40
C ASP A 28 -14.10 -10.24 -0.42
N ILE A 29 -13.47 -10.15 0.74
CA ILE A 29 -12.10 -9.67 0.90
C ILE A 29 -11.14 -10.86 0.86
N PHE A 30 -10.17 -10.78 -0.05
CA PHE A 30 -9.10 -11.75 -0.20
C PHE A 30 -7.84 -11.22 0.51
N GLY A 31 -7.58 -11.74 1.69
CA GLY A 31 -6.35 -11.46 2.44
C GLY A 31 -5.15 -12.25 1.92
N LYS A 32 -4.10 -12.33 2.73
CA LYS A 32 -2.95 -13.20 2.45
C LYS A 32 -3.34 -14.67 2.64
N PRO A 33 -2.93 -15.57 1.74
CA PRO A 33 -3.27 -16.97 1.84
C PRO A 33 -2.60 -17.62 3.07
N LYS A 34 -3.34 -18.48 3.74
CA LYS A 34 -2.89 -19.21 4.94
C LYS A 34 -2.18 -20.54 4.61
N SER A 35 -2.34 -21.01 3.38
CA SER A 35 -1.76 -22.27 2.88
C SER A 35 -1.74 -22.28 1.36
N ALA A 36 -1.03 -23.24 0.76
CA ALA A 36 -1.05 -23.48 -0.67
C ALA A 36 -2.46 -23.82 -1.21
N SER A 37 -3.25 -24.55 -0.42
CA SER A 37 -4.65 -24.85 -0.76
C SER A 37 -5.51 -23.59 -0.78
N ASP A 38 -5.31 -22.69 0.18
CA ASP A 38 -6.02 -21.41 0.26
C ASP A 38 -5.63 -20.51 -0.90
N ALA A 39 -4.33 -20.39 -1.21
CA ALA A 39 -3.83 -19.67 -2.38
C ALA A 39 -4.43 -20.19 -3.69
N THR A 40 -4.48 -21.52 -3.86
CA THR A 40 -5.11 -22.17 -5.01
C THR A 40 -6.59 -21.78 -5.12
N HIS A 41 -7.30 -21.82 -4.01
CA HIS A 41 -8.72 -21.45 -3.95
C HIS A 41 -8.93 -19.98 -4.35
N MET A 42 -8.12 -19.06 -3.81
CA MET A 42 -8.16 -17.63 -4.15
C MET A 42 -7.93 -17.43 -5.64
N LEU A 43 -6.87 -17.99 -6.22
CA LEU A 43 -6.55 -17.83 -7.64
C LEU A 43 -7.63 -18.42 -8.56
N ARG A 44 -8.25 -19.55 -8.21
CA ARG A 44 -9.38 -20.09 -8.96
C ARG A 44 -10.58 -19.15 -8.96
N ARG A 45 -10.87 -18.50 -7.84
CA ARG A 45 -11.97 -17.53 -7.74
C ARG A 45 -11.69 -16.26 -8.53
N LEU A 46 -10.43 -15.87 -8.69
CA LEU A 46 -10.02 -14.70 -9.47
C LEU A 46 -9.86 -15.00 -10.96
N SER A 47 -9.71 -16.28 -11.34
CA SER A 47 -9.50 -16.74 -12.71
C SER A 47 -10.61 -16.27 -13.66
N GLY A 48 -10.22 -15.70 -14.80
CA GLY A 48 -11.12 -15.21 -15.85
C GLY A 48 -12.03 -14.04 -15.45
N ALA A 49 -11.85 -13.50 -14.22
CA ALA A 49 -12.74 -12.52 -13.64
C ALA A 49 -12.05 -11.17 -13.41
N THR A 50 -12.86 -10.14 -13.21
CA THR A 50 -12.41 -8.82 -12.77
C THR A 50 -12.65 -8.68 -11.26
N HIS A 51 -11.67 -8.14 -10.57
CA HIS A 51 -11.73 -7.84 -9.14
C HIS A 51 -11.15 -6.45 -8.87
N GLU A 52 -11.43 -5.91 -7.69
CA GLU A 52 -10.94 -4.61 -7.26
C GLU A 52 -9.71 -4.79 -6.36
N VAL A 53 -8.74 -3.92 -6.55
CA VAL A 53 -7.60 -3.74 -5.66
C VAL A 53 -7.68 -2.34 -5.10
N ILE A 54 -7.84 -2.25 -3.79
CA ILE A 54 -8.04 -1.00 -3.06
C ILE A 54 -6.83 -0.78 -2.18
N THR A 55 -6.14 0.34 -2.36
CA THR A 55 -5.03 0.74 -1.49
C THR A 55 -5.41 1.99 -0.71
N ALA A 56 -5.39 1.89 0.61
CA ALA A 56 -5.50 3.01 1.52
C ALA A 56 -4.11 3.55 1.85
N VAL A 57 -3.98 4.87 1.89
CA VAL A 57 -2.73 5.56 2.22
C VAL A 57 -3.00 6.56 3.34
N SER A 58 -2.13 6.59 4.33
CA SER A 58 -2.09 7.60 5.38
C SER A 58 -0.76 8.33 5.32
N VAL A 59 -0.81 9.64 5.18
CA VAL A 59 0.35 10.53 5.16
C VAL A 59 0.33 11.35 6.43
N TRP A 60 1.41 11.30 7.19
CA TRP A 60 1.61 12.07 8.41
C TRP A 60 2.73 13.07 8.18
N MET A 61 2.49 14.32 8.51
CA MET A 61 3.44 15.42 8.40
C MET A 61 3.69 15.95 9.80
N VAL A 62 4.94 15.91 10.22
CA VAL A 62 5.38 16.41 11.52
C VAL A 62 6.43 17.45 11.26
N SER A 63 6.19 18.70 11.67
CA SER A 63 7.18 19.78 11.62
C SER A 63 7.62 20.12 13.04
N ALA A 64 8.93 20.24 13.23
CA ALA A 64 9.54 20.80 14.42
C ALA A 64 10.14 22.15 14.04
N GLU A 65 9.74 23.21 14.73
CA GLU A 65 10.37 24.51 14.63
C GLU A 65 11.39 24.67 15.74
N ALA A 66 12.58 25.19 15.41
CA ALA A 66 13.57 25.54 16.41
C ALA A 66 12.97 26.60 17.35
N VAL A 67 12.92 26.28 18.63
CA VAL A 67 12.53 27.27 19.64
C VAL A 67 13.73 28.17 19.86
N ASP A 68 13.54 29.49 19.70
CA ASP A 68 14.56 30.46 20.11
C ASP A 68 14.85 30.26 21.61
N PRO A 69 16.09 29.89 21.99
CA PRO A 69 16.45 29.65 23.39
C PRO A 69 16.16 30.82 24.32
N ALA A 70 16.03 32.05 23.76
CA ALA A 70 15.69 33.26 24.53
C ALA A 70 14.18 33.38 24.85
N LEU A 71 13.32 32.57 24.15
CA LEU A 71 11.87 32.54 24.30
C LEU A 71 11.37 31.21 24.89
N ALA A 72 12.28 30.26 25.17
CA ALA A 72 11.94 29.00 25.81
C ALA A 72 11.44 29.27 27.23
N ALA A 73 10.12 29.23 27.42
CA ALA A 73 9.54 29.08 28.75
C ALA A 73 9.92 27.71 29.32
N ASP A 74 9.89 27.54 30.63
CA ASP A 74 10.30 26.32 31.37
C ASP A 74 9.59 25.00 30.92
N ASP A 75 8.81 25.02 29.84
CA ASP A 75 8.17 23.84 29.27
C ASP A 75 8.92 23.48 27.96
N ASP A 76 9.69 22.39 28.03
CA ASP A 76 10.55 21.81 27.01
C ASP A 76 9.74 21.14 25.82
N SER A 77 8.50 21.49 25.65
CA SER A 77 7.68 21.09 24.50
C SER A 77 7.96 22.02 23.33
N GLY A 78 8.99 21.70 22.52
CA GLY A 78 9.21 22.35 21.22
C GLY A 78 7.92 22.39 20.41
N ASN A 79 7.71 23.44 19.60
CA ASN A 79 6.54 23.60 18.75
C ASN A 79 6.50 22.48 17.71
N ILE A 80 5.85 21.36 18.05
CA ILE A 80 5.59 20.26 17.13
C ILE A 80 4.19 20.46 16.54
N SER A 81 4.14 20.64 15.23
CA SER A 81 2.88 20.64 14.47
C SER A 81 2.68 19.29 13.80
N LEU A 82 1.50 18.70 14.00
CA LEU A 82 1.13 17.40 13.43
C LEU A 82 -0.07 17.55 12.50
N GLY A 83 0.12 17.18 11.24
CA GLY A 83 -0.95 17.03 10.26
C GLY A 83 -1.03 15.61 9.74
N PHE A 84 -2.21 15.14 9.37
CA PHE A 84 -2.35 13.88 8.66
C PHE A 84 -3.48 13.94 7.63
N ARG A 85 -3.34 13.14 6.59
CA ARG A 85 -4.38 12.95 5.56
C ARG A 85 -4.42 11.49 5.13
N THR A 86 -5.62 10.95 5.01
CA THR A 86 -5.85 9.58 4.54
C THR A 86 -6.70 9.62 3.27
N PHE A 87 -6.37 8.78 2.30
CA PHE A 87 -7.15 8.59 1.09
C PHE A 87 -7.07 7.14 0.61
N CYS A 88 -7.98 6.75 -0.27
CA CYS A 88 -7.96 5.45 -0.93
C CYS A 88 -7.90 5.64 -2.44
N ASP A 89 -7.28 4.69 -3.12
CA ASP A 89 -7.34 4.55 -4.57
C ASP A 89 -7.71 3.13 -4.96
N THR A 90 -8.45 2.99 -6.06
CA THR A 90 -8.96 1.69 -6.51
C THR A 90 -8.60 1.46 -7.96
N SER A 91 -8.08 0.26 -8.26
CA SER A 91 -7.86 -0.23 -9.61
C SER A 91 -8.58 -1.56 -9.81
N ARG A 92 -9.09 -1.79 -11.02
CA ARG A 92 -9.72 -3.05 -11.41
C ARG A 92 -8.73 -3.91 -12.17
N VAL A 93 -8.56 -5.14 -11.72
CA VAL A 93 -7.66 -6.10 -12.33
C VAL A 93 -8.47 -7.24 -12.91
N THR A 94 -8.25 -7.54 -14.18
CA THR A 94 -8.87 -8.67 -14.88
C THR A 94 -7.80 -9.74 -15.12
N PHE A 95 -8.09 -10.97 -14.71
CA PHE A 95 -7.23 -12.12 -14.95
C PHE A 95 -7.53 -12.81 -16.30
N HIS A 96 -6.52 -13.46 -16.85
CA HIS A 96 -6.74 -14.51 -17.83
C HIS A 96 -7.48 -15.68 -17.17
N GLU A 97 -8.11 -16.54 -17.98
CA GLU A 97 -8.53 -17.85 -17.49
C GLU A 97 -7.29 -18.65 -17.10
N LEU A 98 -7.27 -19.13 -15.86
CA LEU A 98 -6.15 -19.86 -15.28
C LEU A 98 -6.50 -21.35 -15.19
N THR A 99 -5.68 -22.18 -15.84
CA THR A 99 -5.75 -23.64 -15.63
C THR A 99 -5.14 -24.01 -14.28
N ASP A 100 -5.51 -25.17 -13.74
CA ASP A 100 -4.91 -25.70 -12.50
C ASP A 100 -3.39 -25.89 -12.62
N GLU A 101 -2.91 -26.16 -13.82
CA GLU A 101 -1.48 -26.27 -14.11
C GLU A 101 -0.80 -24.91 -13.97
N ARG A 102 -1.38 -23.87 -14.56
CA ARG A 102 -0.89 -22.49 -14.46
C ARG A 102 -0.86 -21.98 -13.02
N ILE A 103 -1.90 -22.30 -12.25
CA ILE A 103 -1.95 -21.97 -10.82
C ILE A 103 -0.81 -22.68 -10.07
N ARG A 104 -0.59 -23.98 -10.31
CA ARG A 104 0.50 -24.73 -9.67
C ARG A 104 1.88 -24.18 -10.01
N GLU A 105 2.12 -23.87 -11.29
CA GLU A 105 3.37 -23.25 -11.74
C GLU A 105 3.64 -21.93 -11.02
N TYR A 106 2.61 -21.07 -10.94
CA TYR A 106 2.75 -19.79 -10.28
C TYR A 106 3.00 -19.94 -8.77
N LEU A 107 2.27 -20.80 -8.08
CA LEU A 107 2.48 -21.05 -6.66
C LEU A 107 3.88 -21.61 -6.34
N ALA A 108 4.46 -22.37 -7.28
CA ALA A 108 5.80 -22.92 -7.13
C ALA A 108 6.91 -21.83 -7.15
N CYS A 109 6.67 -20.65 -7.71
CA CYS A 109 7.64 -19.55 -7.67
C CYS A 109 7.71 -18.82 -6.32
N GLY A 110 6.74 -19.05 -5.42
CA GLY A 110 6.76 -18.53 -4.05
C GLY A 110 6.32 -17.08 -3.89
N GLU A 111 5.91 -16.38 -4.95
CA GLU A 111 5.53 -14.95 -4.91
C GLU A 111 4.16 -14.69 -4.25
N SER A 112 3.37 -15.73 -3.99
CA SER A 112 1.95 -15.62 -3.65
C SER A 112 1.67 -15.41 -2.15
N PHE A 113 2.52 -15.93 -1.26
CA PHE A 113 2.15 -16.15 0.14
C PHE A 113 2.10 -14.89 1.01
N ASP A 114 2.76 -13.84 0.63
CA ASP A 114 2.79 -12.54 1.33
C ASP A 114 1.88 -11.48 0.70
N LYS A 115 1.07 -11.85 -0.30
CA LYS A 115 0.21 -10.96 -1.07
C LYS A 115 -1.28 -11.20 -0.85
N ALA A 116 -2.06 -10.12 -0.75
CA ALA A 116 -3.51 -10.19 -0.78
C ALA A 116 -3.99 -10.80 -2.12
N GLY A 117 -4.98 -11.70 -2.05
CA GLY A 117 -5.47 -12.43 -3.23
C GLY A 117 -4.49 -13.45 -3.80
N ALA A 118 -3.40 -13.76 -3.09
CA ALA A 118 -2.38 -14.73 -3.46
C ALA A 118 -1.64 -14.42 -4.78
N TYR A 119 -1.51 -13.14 -5.19
CA TYR A 119 -0.76 -12.79 -6.40
C TYR A 119 -0.05 -11.44 -6.29
N ALA A 120 1.03 -11.29 -7.07
CA ALA A 120 1.68 -10.01 -7.35
C ALA A 120 1.36 -9.55 -8.78
N VAL A 121 1.29 -8.23 -9.02
CA VAL A 121 1.13 -7.67 -10.37
C VAL A 121 2.48 -7.53 -11.10
N GLN A 122 3.55 -7.90 -10.43
CA GLN A 122 4.93 -7.92 -10.94
C GLN A 122 5.44 -9.36 -11.01
N GLY A 123 6.64 -9.56 -11.54
CA GLY A 123 7.26 -10.88 -11.63
C GLY A 123 6.43 -11.88 -12.44
N GLU A 124 6.36 -13.12 -11.98
CA GLU A 124 5.57 -14.19 -12.61
C GLU A 124 4.06 -13.95 -12.51
N GLY A 125 3.62 -13.27 -11.46
CA GLY A 125 2.20 -12.90 -11.29
C GLY A 125 1.69 -11.94 -12.35
N ALA A 126 2.55 -11.13 -12.98
CA ALA A 126 2.16 -10.28 -14.11
C ALA A 126 1.54 -11.08 -15.27
N LYS A 127 1.94 -12.34 -15.43
CA LYS A 127 1.44 -13.23 -16.50
C LYS A 127 0.01 -13.74 -16.22
N LEU A 128 -0.51 -13.58 -15.00
CA LEU A 128 -1.89 -13.90 -14.66
C LEU A 128 -2.84 -12.77 -15.07
N VAL A 129 -2.31 -11.53 -15.15
CA VAL A 129 -3.09 -10.32 -15.39
C VAL A 129 -3.30 -10.10 -16.90
N LYS A 130 -4.55 -9.98 -17.30
CA LYS A 130 -4.98 -9.65 -18.65
C LYS A 130 -5.06 -8.16 -18.87
N HIS A 131 -5.60 -7.42 -17.90
CA HIS A 131 -5.86 -6.00 -18.00
C HIS A 131 -5.92 -5.34 -16.62
N ILE A 132 -5.50 -4.08 -16.55
CA ILE A 132 -5.66 -3.21 -15.38
C ILE A 132 -6.39 -1.95 -15.85
N ASP A 133 -7.52 -1.64 -15.21
CA ASP A 133 -8.24 -0.39 -15.34
C ASP A 133 -7.99 0.43 -14.06
N GLY A 134 -7.22 1.50 -14.18
CA GLY A 134 -6.67 2.28 -13.07
C GLY A 134 -5.15 2.28 -13.06
N TYR A 135 -4.56 2.66 -11.92
CA TYR A 135 -3.11 2.77 -11.79
C TYR A 135 -2.47 1.45 -11.33
N LYS A 136 -1.41 1.05 -12.01
CA LYS A 136 -0.62 -0.12 -11.59
C LYS A 136 0.03 0.09 -10.22
N SER A 137 0.39 1.33 -9.90
CA SER A 137 0.96 1.72 -8.60
C SER A 137 0.00 1.42 -7.44
N THR A 138 -1.32 1.57 -7.64
CA THR A 138 -2.35 1.17 -6.67
C THR A 138 -2.31 -0.33 -6.42
N VAL A 139 -2.19 -1.14 -7.49
CA VAL A 139 -2.12 -2.60 -7.37
C VAL A 139 -0.83 -3.06 -6.69
N ILE A 140 0.28 -2.32 -6.88
CA ILE A 140 1.57 -2.58 -6.20
C ILE A 140 1.51 -2.26 -4.71
N GLY A 141 0.67 -1.28 -4.30
CA GLY A 141 0.45 -0.94 -2.91
C GLY A 141 0.81 0.48 -2.49
N LEU A 142 1.21 1.35 -3.43
CA LEU A 142 1.37 2.79 -3.20
C LEU A 142 0.92 3.56 -4.45
N PRO A 143 -0.28 4.16 -4.47
CA PRO A 143 -0.83 4.89 -5.60
C PRO A 143 -0.14 6.25 -5.79
N VAL A 144 1.05 6.24 -6.41
CA VAL A 144 1.92 7.41 -6.55
C VAL A 144 1.21 8.53 -7.31
N GLU A 145 0.46 8.22 -8.36
CA GLU A 145 -0.26 9.20 -9.16
C GLU A 145 -1.35 9.90 -8.34
N ARG A 146 -1.98 9.19 -7.43
CA ARG A 146 -2.94 9.77 -6.49
C ARG A 146 -2.24 10.57 -5.40
N LEU A 147 -1.12 10.06 -4.88
CA LEU A 147 -0.32 10.73 -3.85
C LEU A 147 0.14 12.11 -4.32
N VAL A 148 0.66 12.22 -5.56
CA VAL A 148 1.08 13.49 -6.16
C VAL A 148 -0.08 14.49 -6.29
N LYS A 149 -1.28 14.01 -6.62
CA LYS A 149 -2.47 14.89 -6.69
C LYS A 149 -2.92 15.39 -5.33
N GLU A 150 -2.81 14.55 -4.29
CA GLU A 150 -3.20 14.93 -2.93
C GLU A 150 -2.17 15.85 -2.26
N PHE A 151 -0.91 15.76 -2.68
CA PHE A 151 0.23 16.49 -2.11
C PHE A 151 1.15 17.02 -3.22
N PRO A 152 0.70 18.00 -4.03
CA PRO A 152 1.47 18.51 -5.17
C PRO A 152 2.79 19.18 -4.78
N ASP A 153 2.89 19.68 -3.54
CA ASP A 153 4.07 20.38 -3.03
C ASP A 153 5.09 19.42 -2.35
N LEU A 154 4.81 18.12 -2.33
CA LEU A 154 5.58 17.15 -1.57
C LEU A 154 6.57 16.37 -2.45
N ILE A 155 6.36 16.41 -3.78
CA ILE A 155 7.13 15.64 -4.77
C ILE A 155 7.47 16.50 -5.97
#